data_989c5d20c6546d1c15c40c72e563fa19
#
_entry.id   989c5d20c6546d1c15c40c72e563fa19
#
_cell.length_a   1.000
_cell.length_b   1.000
_cell.length_c   1.000
_cell.angle_alpha   90.00
_cell.angle_beta   90.00
_cell.angle_gamma   90.00
#
_symmetry.space_group_name_H-M   'P 1'
#
loop_
_entity.id
_entity.type
_entity.pdbx_description
1 polymer ?
#
loop_
_entity_poly.entity_id
_entity_poly.type
_entity_poly.pdbx_seq_one_letter_code
_entity_poly.pdbx_strand_id
1 'polypeptide(L)'
;MGCAATILKKILIITFDDEYLKAIGHIITQKEFEIKENNFINHKNKGKNILYTFLLNRQRWTWIHQFTGTYGTIIIYEGKDTDNIREIENILNSKTLHKRPLLLLFDKNKINYKEYKFFETIRYNLSSQNIKMMVQFIDFSVNHSNSELLYGLEWLLQEINVHSN
;
A
#
# COMPACT_ATOMS: atom_id res chain seq x y z
N MET A 1 11.00 -2.90 -35.76
CA MET A 1 11.35 -3.04 -34.33
C MET A 1 10.18 -2.54 -33.50
N GLY A 2 9.43 -3.42 -32.90
CA GLY A 2 8.38 -3.04 -31.97
C GLY A 2 9.01 -2.54 -30.69
N CYS A 3 8.78 -1.28 -30.28
CA CYS A 3 9.00 -0.86 -28.91
C CYS A 3 8.11 -1.75 -28.03
N ALA A 4 8.69 -2.67 -27.26
CA ALA A 4 7.96 -3.35 -26.21
C ALA A 4 7.42 -2.25 -25.29
N ALA A 5 6.10 -2.04 -25.30
CA ALA A 5 5.47 -1.11 -24.39
C ALA A 5 5.84 -1.54 -22.98
N THR A 6 6.59 -0.71 -22.28
CA THR A 6 6.94 -0.98 -20.87
C THR A 6 5.63 -0.96 -20.09
N ILE A 7 5.17 -2.13 -19.66
CA ILE A 7 3.93 -2.23 -18.89
C ILE A 7 4.13 -1.48 -17.59
N LEU A 8 3.37 -0.41 -17.43
CA LEU A 8 3.36 0.38 -16.22
C LEU A 8 2.61 -0.41 -15.12
N LYS A 9 3.32 -0.77 -14.07
CA LYS A 9 2.73 -1.51 -12.94
C LYS A 9 2.21 -0.53 -11.90
N LYS A 10 0.93 -0.63 -11.61
CA LYS A 10 0.23 0.23 -10.66
C LYS A 10 0.23 -0.39 -9.26
N ILE A 11 0.61 0.41 -8.27
CA ILE A 11 0.49 0.11 -6.84
C ILE A 11 -0.45 1.13 -6.22
N LEU A 12 -1.46 0.66 -5.50
CA LEU A 12 -2.34 1.53 -4.71
C LEU A 12 -1.74 1.76 -3.32
N ILE A 13 -1.79 2.99 -2.85
CA ILE A 13 -1.45 3.36 -1.47
C ILE A 13 -2.70 3.93 -0.81
N ILE A 14 -3.21 3.24 0.19
CA ILE A 14 -4.46 3.54 0.87
C ILE A 14 -4.16 3.95 2.31
N THR A 15 -4.62 5.11 2.71
CA THR A 15 -4.60 5.55 4.11
C THR A 15 -5.80 6.43 4.41
N PHE A 16 -6.19 6.48 5.69
CA PHE A 16 -7.26 7.34 6.19
C PHE A 16 -6.73 8.67 6.74
N ASP A 17 -5.41 8.84 6.76
CA ASP A 17 -4.74 10.10 7.14
C ASP A 17 -3.71 10.46 6.08
N ASP A 18 -3.91 11.59 5.40
CA ASP A 18 -3.08 12.05 4.29
C ASP A 18 -1.63 12.39 4.72
N GLU A 19 -1.36 12.59 6.01
CA GLU A 19 0.00 12.84 6.50
C GLU A 19 0.93 11.63 6.28
N TYR A 20 0.41 10.40 6.36
CA TYR A 20 1.19 9.21 6.04
C TYR A 20 1.59 9.14 4.57
N LEU A 21 0.78 9.70 3.68
CA LEU A 21 1.10 9.74 2.25
C LEU A 21 2.31 10.61 1.98
N LYS A 22 2.47 11.71 2.69
CA LYS A 22 3.67 12.57 2.57
C LYS A 22 4.93 11.81 2.98
N ALA A 23 4.89 11.10 4.10
CA ALA A 23 6.01 10.31 4.57
C ALA A 23 6.41 9.21 3.57
N ILE A 24 5.45 8.47 3.05
CA ILE A 24 5.71 7.43 2.04
C ILE A 24 6.20 8.05 0.73
N GLY A 25 5.57 9.11 0.27
CA GLY A 25 5.99 9.82 -0.95
C GLY A 25 7.44 10.30 -0.85
N HIS A 26 7.84 10.84 0.29
CA HIS A 26 9.22 11.25 0.54
C HIS A 26 10.19 10.05 0.46
N ILE A 27 9.85 8.92 1.06
CA ILE A 27 10.70 7.72 1.03
C ILE A 27 10.82 7.16 -0.40
N ILE A 28 9.73 7.11 -1.14
CA ILE A 28 9.73 6.60 -2.53
C ILE A 28 10.55 7.52 -3.45
N THR A 29 10.36 8.83 -3.34
CA THR A 29 10.98 9.81 -4.25
C THR A 29 12.36 10.28 -3.79
N GLN A 30 12.71 10.09 -2.50
CA GLN A 30 13.89 10.67 -1.84
C GLN A 30 13.93 12.20 -1.89
N LYS A 31 12.75 12.84 -2.00
CA LYS A 31 12.57 14.30 -2.06
C LYS A 31 11.38 14.70 -1.19
N GLU A 32 11.30 15.99 -0.85
CA GLU A 32 10.07 16.52 -0.27
C GLU A 32 8.89 16.22 -1.20
N PHE A 33 7.84 15.67 -0.61
CA PHE A 33 6.65 15.26 -1.33
C PHE A 33 5.44 16.02 -0.82
N GLU A 34 4.74 16.70 -1.72
CA GLU A 34 3.45 17.33 -1.45
C GLU A 34 2.36 16.62 -2.25
N ILE A 35 1.23 16.37 -1.61
CA ILE A 35 0.05 15.84 -2.28
C ILE A 35 -0.57 16.99 -3.08
N LYS A 36 -0.37 16.96 -4.38
CA LYS A 36 -0.99 17.87 -5.35
C LYS A 36 -2.30 17.26 -5.87
N GLU A 37 -2.98 17.97 -6.77
CA GLU A 37 -4.20 17.47 -7.41
C GLU A 37 -4.00 16.13 -8.13
N ASN A 38 -2.78 15.85 -8.57
CA ASN A 38 -2.40 14.56 -9.14
C ASN A 38 -1.96 13.60 -8.04
N ASN A 39 -2.79 12.63 -7.74
CA ASN A 39 -2.60 11.66 -6.66
C ASN A 39 -1.72 10.48 -7.09
N PHE A 40 -0.63 10.72 -7.82
CA PHE A 40 0.24 9.64 -8.25
C PHE A 40 1.70 10.05 -8.35
N ILE A 41 2.58 9.06 -8.19
CA ILE A 41 4.00 9.15 -8.46
C ILE A 41 4.35 8.12 -9.53
N ASN A 42 4.97 8.57 -10.60
CA ASN A 42 5.63 7.68 -11.55
C ASN A 42 7.10 7.57 -11.17
N HIS A 43 7.52 6.39 -10.74
CA HIS A 43 8.87 6.14 -10.26
C HIS A 43 9.52 4.98 -11.00
N LYS A 44 10.76 5.18 -11.41
CA LYS A 44 11.55 4.14 -12.06
C LYS A 44 12.39 3.41 -11.03
N ASN A 45 12.12 2.12 -10.84
CA ASN A 45 12.87 1.26 -9.95
C ASN A 45 13.51 0.11 -10.74
N LYS A 46 14.85 0.02 -10.68
CA LYS A 46 15.62 -1.03 -11.38
C LYS A 46 15.22 -1.20 -12.86
N GLY A 47 15.02 -0.09 -13.56
CA GLY A 47 14.63 -0.07 -14.98
C GLY A 47 13.14 -0.28 -15.25
N LYS A 48 12.31 -0.54 -14.24
CA LYS A 48 10.87 -0.72 -14.36
C LYS A 48 10.11 0.52 -13.93
N ASN A 49 9.11 0.93 -14.70
CA ASN A 49 8.23 2.03 -14.34
C ASN A 49 7.12 1.54 -13.41
N ILE A 50 6.98 2.17 -12.27
CA ILE A 50 5.96 1.88 -11.27
C ILE A 50 5.14 3.13 -11.05
N LEU A 51 3.82 2.97 -11.13
CA LEU A 51 2.85 4.02 -10.85
C LEU A 51 2.28 3.82 -9.45
N TYR A 52 2.69 4.64 -8.50
CA TYR A 52 2.08 4.69 -7.19
C TYR A 52 0.88 5.64 -7.23
N THR A 53 -0.30 5.12 -6.97
CA THR A 53 -1.55 5.90 -6.92
C THR A 53 -2.00 6.03 -5.48
N PHE A 54 -2.07 7.25 -4.98
CA PHE A 54 -2.51 7.57 -3.63
C PHE A 54 -4.03 7.72 -3.59
N LEU A 55 -4.67 6.99 -2.69
CA LEU A 55 -6.10 7.13 -2.43
C LEU A 55 -6.30 8.05 -1.23
N LEU A 56 -6.72 9.27 -1.49
CA LEU A 56 -6.90 10.29 -0.47
C LEU A 56 -8.20 10.04 0.32
N ASN A 57 -8.14 10.24 1.63
CA ASN A 57 -9.31 10.07 2.50
C ASN A 57 -10.50 10.94 2.08
N ARG A 58 -10.26 12.18 1.67
CA ARG A 58 -11.30 13.11 1.15
C ARG A 58 -12.03 12.60 -0.10
N GLN A 59 -11.50 11.57 -0.78
CA GLN A 59 -12.05 10.99 -2.00
C GLN A 59 -12.44 9.52 -1.81
N ARG A 60 -12.70 9.08 -0.59
CA ARG A 60 -12.98 7.68 -0.22
C ARG A 60 -14.05 7.02 -1.08
N TRP A 61 -15.11 7.74 -1.39
CA TRP A 61 -16.22 7.26 -2.19
C TRP A 61 -15.83 6.92 -3.65
N THR A 62 -14.69 7.40 -4.13
CA THR A 62 -14.17 7.10 -5.48
C THR A 62 -13.15 5.97 -5.51
N TRP A 63 -12.70 5.45 -4.38
CA TRP A 63 -11.59 4.50 -4.31
C TRP A 63 -11.82 3.25 -5.16
N ILE A 64 -13.03 2.72 -5.16
CA ILE A 64 -13.37 1.51 -5.90
C ILE A 64 -13.05 1.64 -7.40
N HIS A 65 -13.15 2.83 -7.97
CA HIS A 65 -12.84 3.09 -9.37
C HIS A 65 -11.34 3.02 -9.67
N GLN A 66 -10.50 3.10 -8.63
CA GLN A 66 -9.05 3.04 -8.77
C GLN A 66 -8.47 1.62 -8.65
N PHE A 67 -9.29 0.63 -8.29
CA PHE A 67 -8.81 -0.73 -8.03
C PHE A 67 -8.43 -1.49 -9.30
N THR A 68 -9.02 -1.17 -10.44
CA THR A 68 -8.74 -1.85 -11.72
C THR A 68 -7.30 -1.63 -12.17
N GLY A 69 -6.64 -2.68 -12.65
CA GLY A 69 -5.26 -2.62 -13.14
C GLY A 69 -4.20 -2.56 -12.04
N THR A 70 -4.57 -2.82 -10.80
CA THR A 70 -3.66 -2.83 -9.66
C THR A 70 -2.88 -4.14 -9.60
N TYR A 71 -1.56 -4.05 -9.41
CA TYR A 71 -0.65 -5.19 -9.24
C TYR A 71 -0.31 -5.47 -7.78
N GLY A 72 -0.37 -4.46 -6.93
CA GLY A 72 -0.12 -4.57 -5.50
C GLY A 72 -0.77 -3.43 -4.72
N THR A 73 -0.95 -3.62 -3.44
CA THR A 73 -1.61 -2.66 -2.56
C THR A 73 -0.80 -2.43 -1.29
N ILE A 74 -0.70 -1.18 -0.88
CA ILE A 74 -0.17 -0.78 0.42
C ILE A 74 -1.32 -0.17 1.20
N ILE A 75 -1.58 -0.68 2.39
CA ILE A 75 -2.57 -0.12 3.31
C ILE A 75 -1.86 0.35 4.56
N ILE A 76 -2.10 1.60 4.97
CA ILE A 76 -1.56 2.17 6.20
C ILE A 76 -2.70 2.32 7.19
N TYR A 77 -2.52 1.71 8.36
CA TYR A 77 -3.50 1.75 9.44
C TYR A 77 -2.93 2.39 10.68
N GLU A 78 -3.59 3.42 11.17
CA GLU A 78 -3.14 4.19 12.34
C GLU A 78 -3.74 3.76 13.68
N GLY A 79 -4.76 2.91 13.67
CA GLY A 79 -5.32 2.34 14.89
C GLY A 79 -6.31 3.21 15.66
N LYS A 80 -6.88 4.24 15.06
CA LYS A 80 -7.73 5.19 15.80
C LYS A 80 -9.24 5.02 15.65
N ASP A 81 -9.71 4.43 14.57
CA ASP A 81 -11.11 4.46 14.20
C ASP A 81 -11.63 3.07 13.79
N THR A 82 -12.64 2.59 14.50
CA THR A 82 -13.27 1.29 14.22
C THR A 82 -13.97 1.26 12.85
N ASP A 83 -14.44 2.39 12.35
CA ASP A 83 -15.06 2.46 11.01
C ASP A 83 -14.03 2.21 9.92
N ASN A 84 -12.79 2.64 10.12
CA ASN A 84 -11.69 2.37 9.22
C ASN A 84 -11.35 0.88 9.15
N ILE A 85 -11.52 0.13 10.24
CA ILE A 85 -11.32 -1.34 10.25
C ILE A 85 -12.30 -2.00 9.29
N ARG A 86 -13.58 -1.65 9.35
CA ARG A 86 -14.60 -2.20 8.45
C ARG A 86 -14.32 -1.89 7.00
N GLU A 87 -13.85 -0.70 6.72
CA GLU A 87 -13.51 -0.30 5.36
C GLU A 87 -12.29 -1.05 4.84
N ILE A 88 -11.26 -1.23 5.66
CA ILE A 88 -10.11 -2.08 5.31
C ILE A 88 -10.58 -3.51 5.03
N GLU A 89 -11.45 -4.07 5.86
CA GLU A 89 -12.01 -5.39 5.63
C GLU A 89 -12.74 -5.48 4.28
N ASN A 90 -13.56 -4.49 3.96
CA ASN A 90 -14.26 -4.42 2.67
C ASN A 90 -13.28 -4.34 1.49
N ILE A 91 -12.22 -3.55 1.62
CA ILE A 91 -11.17 -3.44 0.61
C ILE A 91 -10.46 -4.79 0.40
N LEU A 92 -10.07 -5.45 1.48
CA LEU A 92 -9.38 -6.74 1.44
C LEU A 92 -10.25 -7.85 0.86
N ASN A 93 -11.56 -7.78 1.05
CA ASN A 93 -12.52 -8.74 0.50
C ASN A 93 -12.96 -8.39 -0.93
N SER A 94 -12.50 -7.28 -1.50
CA SER A 94 -12.83 -6.94 -2.88
C SER A 94 -12.24 -7.95 -3.86
N LYS A 95 -13.03 -8.36 -4.86
CA LYS A 95 -12.60 -9.33 -5.87
C LYS A 95 -11.38 -8.87 -6.66
N THR A 96 -11.18 -7.57 -6.78
CA THR A 96 -10.10 -6.98 -7.58
C THR A 96 -8.76 -7.01 -6.85
N LEU A 97 -8.74 -6.75 -5.54
CA LEU A 97 -7.50 -6.59 -4.78
C LEU A 97 -7.09 -7.85 -4.02
N HIS A 98 -8.03 -8.72 -3.68
CA HIS A 98 -7.76 -9.84 -2.78
C HIS A 98 -6.75 -10.87 -3.33
N LYS A 99 -6.58 -10.96 -4.64
CA LYS A 99 -5.60 -11.83 -5.30
C LYS A 99 -4.23 -11.17 -5.52
N ARG A 100 -4.07 -9.91 -5.12
CA ARG A 100 -2.84 -9.15 -5.31
C ARG A 100 -2.02 -9.11 -4.03
N PRO A 101 -0.69 -9.06 -4.11
CA PRO A 101 0.14 -8.93 -2.92
C PRO A 101 -0.19 -7.66 -2.15
N LEU A 102 -0.23 -7.76 -0.85
CA LEU A 102 -0.61 -6.69 0.08
C LEU A 102 0.51 -6.42 1.08
N LEU A 103 0.93 -5.18 1.16
CA LEU A 103 1.77 -4.68 2.25
C LEU A 103 0.90 -3.90 3.23
N LEU A 104 0.78 -4.40 4.44
CA LEU A 104 0.02 -3.78 5.51
C LEU A 104 0.98 -3.11 6.49
N LEU A 105 0.87 -1.79 6.63
CA LEU A 105 1.70 -0.96 7.48
C LEU A 105 0.91 -0.48 8.70
N PHE A 106 1.49 -0.66 9.87
CA PHE A 106 0.96 -0.14 11.13
C PHE A 106 1.85 0.97 11.67
N ASP A 107 1.23 2.05 12.13
CA ASP A 107 1.94 3.01 12.96
C ASP A 107 2.13 2.40 14.35
N LYS A 108 3.35 1.97 14.66
CA LYS A 108 3.66 1.27 15.91
C LYS A 108 3.42 2.12 17.17
N ASN A 109 3.35 3.44 17.02
CA ASN A 109 3.11 4.35 18.13
C ASN A 109 1.61 4.54 18.44
N LYS A 110 0.73 4.06 17.55
CA LYS A 110 -0.72 4.28 17.65
C LYS A 110 -1.54 2.99 17.67
N ILE A 111 -0.93 1.85 17.44
CA ILE A 111 -1.63 0.57 17.34
C ILE A 111 -2.20 0.13 18.71
N ASN A 112 -3.42 -0.39 18.66
CA ASN A 112 -4.08 -1.04 19.78
C ASN A 112 -3.97 -2.57 19.63
N TYR A 113 -3.71 -3.28 20.72
CA TYR A 113 -3.58 -4.74 20.72
C TYR A 113 -4.79 -5.48 20.14
N LYS A 114 -6.02 -5.00 20.40
CA LYS A 114 -7.24 -5.62 19.85
C LYS A 114 -7.31 -5.56 18.32
N GLU A 115 -6.89 -4.44 17.77
CA GLU A 115 -6.86 -4.21 16.33
C GLU A 115 -5.77 -5.05 15.68
N TYR A 116 -4.63 -5.17 16.31
CA TYR A 116 -3.56 -6.07 15.84
C TYR A 116 -4.06 -7.52 15.72
N LYS A 117 -4.76 -8.02 16.73
CA LYS A 117 -5.32 -9.38 16.70
C LYS A 117 -6.32 -9.58 15.58
N PHE A 118 -7.11 -8.57 15.26
CA PHE A 118 -8.03 -8.59 14.12
C PHE A 118 -7.26 -8.77 12.79
N PHE A 119 -6.20 -8.02 12.58
CA PHE A 119 -5.40 -8.13 11.36
C PHE A 119 -4.63 -9.46 11.28
N GLU A 120 -4.19 -10.02 12.37
CA GLU A 120 -3.60 -11.36 12.39
C GLU A 120 -4.62 -12.44 11.95
N THR A 121 -5.87 -12.28 12.34
CA THR A 121 -6.96 -13.17 11.88
C THR A 121 -7.18 -13.04 10.37
N ILE A 122 -7.22 -11.82 9.84
CA ILE A 122 -7.34 -11.58 8.40
C ILE A 122 -6.14 -12.14 7.66
N ARG A 123 -4.93 -11.91 8.15
CA ARG A 123 -3.71 -12.47 7.58
C ARG A 123 -3.77 -13.98 7.46
N TYR A 124 -4.22 -14.66 8.51
CA TYR A 124 -4.39 -16.10 8.49
C TYR A 124 -5.39 -16.55 7.41
N ASN A 125 -6.55 -15.90 7.33
CA ASN A 125 -7.58 -16.19 6.34
C ASN A 125 -7.08 -15.96 4.91
N LEU A 126 -6.36 -14.87 4.65
CA LEU A 126 -5.80 -14.56 3.35
C LEU A 126 -4.70 -15.56 2.95
N SER A 127 -3.87 -15.98 3.89
CA SER A 127 -2.82 -16.97 3.64
C SER A 127 -3.42 -18.33 3.25
N SER A 128 -4.55 -18.72 3.84
CA SER A 128 -5.26 -19.95 3.48
C SER A 128 -5.83 -19.92 2.05
N GLN A 129 -6.01 -18.74 1.47
CA GLN A 129 -6.47 -18.52 0.09
C GLN A 129 -5.33 -18.26 -0.91
N ASN A 130 -4.09 -18.52 -0.53
CA ASN A 130 -2.88 -18.22 -1.32
C ASN A 130 -2.68 -16.73 -1.64
N ILE A 131 -3.18 -15.85 -0.78
CA ILE A 131 -2.95 -14.41 -0.89
C ILE A 131 -1.69 -14.05 -0.10
N LYS A 132 -0.76 -13.38 -0.76
CA LYS A 132 0.49 -12.94 -0.15
C LYS A 132 0.31 -11.62 0.58
N MET A 133 0.63 -11.61 1.87
CA MET A 133 0.58 -10.41 2.70
C MET A 133 1.82 -10.33 3.59
N MET A 134 2.42 -9.14 3.63
CA MET A 134 3.44 -8.77 4.62
C MET A 134 2.89 -7.71 5.54
N VAL A 135 3.18 -7.83 6.82
CA VAL A 135 2.85 -6.83 7.85
C VAL A 135 4.16 -6.22 8.36
N GLN A 136 4.21 -4.90 8.41
CA GLN A 136 5.33 -4.13 8.97
C GLN A 136 4.82 -3.09 9.97
N PHE A 137 5.58 -2.93 11.04
CA PHE A 137 5.34 -1.91 12.07
C PHE A 137 6.33 -0.77 11.85
N ILE A 138 5.78 0.41 11.56
CA ILE A 138 6.56 1.57 11.12
C ILE A 138 6.49 2.67 12.18
N ASP A 139 7.62 3.28 12.45
CA ASP A 139 7.68 4.52 13.22
C ASP A 139 7.66 5.71 12.25
N PHE A 140 6.46 6.26 12.02
CA PHE A 140 6.28 7.40 11.13
C PHE A 140 6.78 8.74 11.73
N SER A 141 7.15 8.76 13.00
CA SER A 141 7.73 9.97 13.65
C SER A 141 9.20 10.20 13.27
N VAL A 142 9.87 9.18 12.76
CA VAL A 142 11.29 9.24 12.36
C VAL A 142 11.38 9.62 10.88
N ASN A 143 11.86 10.84 10.61
CA ASN A 143 11.97 11.39 9.25
C ASN A 143 13.12 10.80 8.41
N HIS A 144 13.92 9.88 8.94
CA HIS A 144 15.10 9.36 8.27
C HIS A 144 15.08 7.84 8.18
N SER A 145 15.39 7.32 7.00
CA SER A 145 15.64 5.92 6.65
C SER A 145 14.83 4.91 7.47
N ASN A 146 13.58 4.76 7.11
CA ASN A 146 12.74 3.72 7.67
C ASN A 146 13.07 2.38 7.00
N SER A 147 13.98 1.62 7.59
CA SER A 147 14.45 0.35 7.03
C SER A 147 13.33 -0.68 6.89
N GLU A 148 12.38 -0.68 7.82
CA GLU A 148 11.21 -1.57 7.80
C GLU A 148 10.30 -1.25 6.62
N LEU A 149 10.07 0.04 6.35
CA LEU A 149 9.27 0.46 5.19
C LEU A 149 9.97 0.11 3.87
N LEU A 150 11.26 0.39 3.76
CA LEU A 150 12.03 0.05 2.55
C LEU A 150 12.05 -1.46 2.32
N TYR A 151 12.20 -2.24 3.36
CA TYR A 151 12.13 -3.70 3.28
C TYR A 151 10.76 -4.19 2.79
N GLY A 152 9.68 -3.63 3.34
CA GLY A 152 8.32 -3.94 2.92
C GLY A 152 8.04 -3.56 1.47
N LEU A 153 8.49 -2.39 1.02
CA LEU A 153 8.37 -1.96 -0.37
C LEU A 153 9.16 -2.89 -1.32
N GLU A 154 10.37 -3.27 -0.96
CA GLU A 154 11.19 -4.18 -1.75
C GLU A 154 10.52 -5.55 -1.88
N TRP A 155 10.01 -6.10 -0.78
CA TRP A 155 9.23 -7.33 -0.80
C TRP A 155 8.03 -7.23 -1.74
N LEU A 156 7.23 -6.15 -1.65
CA LEU A 156 6.06 -5.96 -2.50
C LEU A 156 6.42 -5.93 -3.98
N LEU A 157 7.51 -5.23 -4.33
CA LEU A 157 8.00 -5.17 -5.71
C LEU A 157 8.47 -6.53 -6.22
N GLN A 158 9.11 -7.34 -5.38
CA GLN A 158 9.50 -8.71 -5.72
C GLN A 158 8.27 -9.58 -5.99
N GLU A 159 7.26 -9.54 -5.12
CA GLU A 159 6.02 -10.30 -5.29
C GLU A 159 5.26 -9.91 -6.56
N ILE A 160 5.18 -8.62 -6.87
CA ILE A 160 4.57 -8.12 -8.11
C ILE A 160 5.30 -8.68 -9.34
N ASN A 161 6.62 -8.76 -9.30
CA ASN A 161 7.41 -9.26 -10.43
C ASN A 161 7.24 -10.76 -10.66
N VAL A 162 7.11 -11.54 -9.59
CA VAL A 162 6.88 -13.00 -9.67
C VAL A 162 5.50 -13.29 -10.28
N HIS A 163 4.47 -12.54 -9.91
CA HIS A 163 3.10 -12.78 -10.37
C HIS A 163 2.78 -12.18 -11.75
N SER A 164 3.70 -11.46 -12.36
CA SER A 164 3.47 -10.82 -13.67
C SER A 164 4.13 -11.54 -14.85
N ASN A 165 4.68 -12.71 -14.59
CA ASN A 165 5.20 -13.63 -15.62
C ASN A 165 4.06 -14.64 -15.98
#